data_a92efcd79e62a9b842de9aa40e19f853
#
_entry.id   a92efcd79e62a9b842de9aa40e19f853
#
_cell.length_a   1.000
_cell.length_b   1.000
_cell.length_c   1.000
_cell.angle_alpha   90.00
_cell.angle_beta   90.00
_cell.angle_gamma   90.00
#
_symmetry.space_group_name_H-M   'P 1'
#
loop_
_entity.id
_entity.type
_entity.pdbx_description
1 polymer ?
#
loop_
_entity_poly.entity_id
_entity_poly.type
_entity_poly.pdbx_seq_one_letter_code
_entity_poly.pdbx_strand_id
1 'polypeptide(L)'
;MKKQRHTLRTCLFLIILFLIIFLPGLALTPKVVMKYHLGAGRNAVYSRIANEPKNTIDVLVMGDSESYTSISPMKIWNETGYTVYAAGQPGANLADTRNVLKTALESQKPKVILLETHSLFRNRKSQAFRKQSALAEKLYNAFPVLRYHNSWKQVFPQKMHATYKGFGISSKVRPYTGPADYMNPPEGAPTVNPKDKDKVQNIISRANRRDFDAIRKTCEKHGIQLILYSAPSPKNYNIQRCDALAKLAKKTNVPYVDLNRRVEELQIDWATDTRDRGDHLNISGAIKTTGYLRDYLVQNCNLEDRRNDPLISAKWNRIYGNYEIAEKKKMKKINGDDTMNSLENLLAEGGTKKEVQE
;
A
#
# COMPACT_ATOMS: atom_id res chain seq x y z
N MET A 1 -46.53 17.46 37.58
CA MET A 1 -46.82 16.34 36.68
C MET A 1 -46.57 16.61 35.17
N LYS A 2 -47.08 17.69 34.54
CA LYS A 2 -46.83 17.97 33.11
C LYS A 2 -45.35 18.11 32.76
N LYS A 3 -44.54 18.83 33.55
CA LYS A 3 -43.11 19.05 33.35
C LYS A 3 -42.30 17.72 33.37
N GLN A 4 -42.59 16.83 34.33
CA GLN A 4 -41.97 15.51 34.42
C GLN A 4 -42.28 14.60 33.20
N ARG A 5 -43.52 14.65 32.67
CA ARG A 5 -43.90 13.90 31.46
C ARG A 5 -43.18 14.41 30.22
N HIS A 6 -42.93 15.72 30.10
CA HIS A 6 -42.13 16.28 29.00
C HIS A 6 -40.67 15.82 29.08
N THR A 7 -40.07 15.90 30.28
CA THR A 7 -38.69 15.44 30.49
C THR A 7 -38.53 13.96 30.12
N LEU A 8 -39.46 13.11 30.60
CA LEU A 8 -39.44 11.68 30.30
C LEU A 8 -39.55 11.40 28.78
N ARG A 9 -40.47 12.09 28.09
CA ARG A 9 -40.59 11.97 26.63
C ARG A 9 -39.35 12.40 25.89
N THR A 10 -38.73 13.49 26.30
CA THR A 10 -37.47 13.96 25.72
C THR A 10 -36.33 12.98 25.94
N CYS A 11 -36.18 12.44 27.15
CA CYS A 11 -35.19 11.42 27.44
C CYS A 11 -35.42 10.14 26.62
N LEU A 12 -36.65 9.69 26.50
CA LEU A 12 -37.00 8.52 25.70
C LEU A 12 -36.68 8.75 24.20
N PHE A 13 -37.05 9.92 23.69
CA PHE A 13 -36.70 10.30 22.30
C PHE A 13 -35.19 10.28 22.04
N LEU A 14 -34.39 10.86 22.96
CA LEU A 14 -32.93 10.89 22.82
C LEU A 14 -32.32 9.48 22.89
N ILE A 15 -32.84 8.61 23.74
CA ILE A 15 -32.43 7.21 23.83
C ILE A 15 -32.74 6.47 22.52
N ILE A 16 -33.95 6.62 22.01
CA ILE A 16 -34.36 5.99 20.74
C ILE A 16 -33.49 6.51 19.58
N LEU A 17 -33.28 7.82 19.51
CA LEU A 17 -32.44 8.44 18.50
C LEU A 17 -31.00 7.91 18.58
N PHE A 18 -30.43 7.80 19.77
CA PHE A 18 -29.11 7.21 19.98
C PHE A 18 -29.05 5.75 19.49
N LEU A 19 -30.06 4.94 19.85
CA LEU A 19 -30.13 3.55 19.42
C LEU A 19 -30.24 3.41 17.90
N ILE A 20 -31.05 4.27 17.25
CA ILE A 20 -31.21 4.29 15.79
C ILE A 20 -29.87 4.65 15.10
N ILE A 21 -29.06 5.50 15.67
CA ILE A 21 -27.76 5.88 15.10
C ILE A 21 -26.68 4.83 15.43
N PHE A 22 -26.69 4.30 16.65
CA PHE A 22 -25.63 3.43 17.16
C PHE A 22 -25.72 1.98 16.65
N LEU A 23 -26.91 1.37 16.70
CA LEU A 23 -27.10 -0.03 16.33
C LEU A 23 -26.79 -0.30 14.83
N PRO A 24 -27.29 0.51 13.87
CA PRO A 24 -26.88 0.35 12.48
C PRO A 24 -25.37 0.56 12.27
N GLY A 25 -24.77 1.46 13.05
CA GLY A 25 -23.32 1.66 13.02
C GLY A 25 -22.55 0.40 13.39
N LEU A 26 -22.96 -0.32 14.42
CA LEU A 26 -22.37 -1.60 14.79
C LEU A 26 -22.60 -2.66 13.72
N ALA A 27 -23.83 -2.77 13.18
CA ALA A 27 -24.17 -3.73 12.14
C ALA A 27 -23.38 -3.50 10.84
N LEU A 28 -23.15 -2.24 10.47
CA LEU A 28 -22.42 -1.86 9.27
C LEU A 28 -20.89 -1.90 9.44
N THR A 29 -20.40 -1.94 10.68
CA THR A 29 -18.94 -1.99 10.93
C THR A 29 -18.39 -3.36 10.55
N PRO A 30 -17.39 -3.44 9.66
CA PRO A 30 -16.79 -4.72 9.28
C PRO A 30 -16.24 -5.47 10.50
N LYS A 31 -16.54 -6.77 10.61
CA LYS A 31 -16.13 -7.61 11.77
C LYS A 31 -14.64 -7.54 12.07
N VAL A 32 -13.82 -7.40 11.02
CA VAL A 32 -12.36 -7.23 11.13
C VAL A 32 -11.99 -5.93 11.86
N VAL A 33 -12.70 -4.85 11.57
CA VAL A 33 -12.49 -3.56 12.23
C VAL A 33 -12.86 -3.65 13.70
N MET A 34 -13.97 -4.29 14.02
CA MET A 34 -14.41 -4.52 15.42
C MET A 34 -13.40 -5.37 16.18
N LYS A 35 -12.91 -6.46 15.56
CA LYS A 35 -11.95 -7.38 16.21
C LYS A 35 -10.62 -6.72 16.56
N TYR A 36 -10.11 -5.84 15.69
CA TYR A 36 -8.78 -5.25 15.84
C TYR A 36 -8.81 -3.76 16.17
N HIS A 37 -9.99 -3.20 16.45
CA HIS A 37 -10.19 -1.76 16.76
C HIS A 37 -9.60 -0.83 15.69
N LEU A 38 -9.73 -1.22 14.42
CA LEU A 38 -9.12 -0.54 13.31
C LEU A 38 -10.06 0.48 12.69
N GLY A 39 -9.53 1.65 12.38
CA GLY A 39 -10.25 2.65 11.60
C GLY A 39 -10.57 2.14 10.18
N ALA A 40 -11.53 2.79 9.52
CA ALA A 40 -12.06 2.35 8.23
C ALA A 40 -11.13 2.55 7.03
N GLY A 41 -11.40 1.83 5.98
CA GLY A 41 -10.97 2.07 4.60
C GLY A 41 -9.48 1.88 4.34
N ARG A 42 -8.66 2.82 4.72
CA ARG A 42 -7.20 2.76 4.56
C ARG A 42 -6.54 1.69 5.44
N ASN A 43 -7.25 1.18 6.41
CA ASN A 43 -6.71 0.33 7.47
C ASN A 43 -6.85 -1.17 7.22
N ALA A 44 -7.25 -1.57 6.02
CA ALA A 44 -7.24 -2.99 5.62
C ALA A 44 -5.86 -3.66 5.81
N VAL A 45 -4.80 -2.88 5.70
CA VAL A 45 -3.42 -3.34 5.92
C VAL A 45 -3.20 -3.82 7.37
N TYR A 46 -3.72 -3.11 8.36
CA TYR A 46 -3.59 -3.49 9.76
C TYR A 46 -4.28 -4.84 10.05
N SER A 47 -5.52 -4.98 9.59
CA SER A 47 -6.25 -6.23 9.81
C SER A 47 -5.62 -7.41 9.09
N ARG A 48 -5.05 -7.20 7.91
CA ARG A 48 -4.38 -8.25 7.15
C ARG A 48 -3.11 -8.71 7.86
N ILE A 49 -2.28 -7.76 8.33
CA ILE A 49 -1.05 -8.08 9.07
C ILE A 49 -1.36 -8.81 10.39
N ALA A 50 -2.40 -8.38 11.11
CA ALA A 50 -2.83 -9.01 12.36
C ALA A 50 -3.41 -10.43 12.15
N ASN A 51 -3.86 -10.76 10.93
CA ASN A 51 -4.34 -12.10 10.57
C ASN A 51 -3.24 -13.02 10.05
N GLU A 52 -2.04 -12.51 9.81
CA GLU A 52 -0.90 -13.34 9.45
C GLU A 52 -0.46 -14.19 10.66
N PRO A 53 -0.02 -15.43 10.45
CA PRO A 53 0.57 -16.23 11.51
C PRO A 53 1.75 -15.47 12.14
N LYS A 54 1.90 -15.59 13.46
CA LYS A 54 2.93 -14.85 14.19
C LYS A 54 4.33 -15.18 13.70
N ASN A 55 5.16 -14.16 13.58
CA ASN A 55 6.59 -14.28 13.23
C ASN A 55 6.86 -14.97 11.89
N THR A 56 5.97 -14.78 10.90
CA THR A 56 6.12 -15.36 9.57
C THR A 56 6.50 -14.36 8.48
N ILE A 57 6.70 -13.10 8.84
CA ILE A 57 7.09 -12.03 7.92
C ILE A 57 8.51 -11.58 8.28
N ASP A 58 9.46 -11.80 7.36
CA ASP A 58 10.86 -11.41 7.55
C ASP A 58 11.15 -10.00 7.01
N VAL A 59 10.47 -9.60 5.93
CA VAL A 59 10.62 -8.27 5.32
C VAL A 59 9.28 -7.55 5.28
N LEU A 60 9.24 -6.35 5.84
CA LEU A 60 8.05 -5.49 5.80
C LEU A 60 8.31 -4.29 4.89
N VAL A 61 7.55 -4.18 3.80
CA VAL A 61 7.62 -3.03 2.89
C VAL A 61 6.57 -2.01 3.29
N MET A 62 7.00 -0.81 3.65
CA MET A 62 6.14 0.25 4.16
C MET A 62 6.27 1.53 3.33
N GLY A 63 5.28 2.38 3.42
CA GLY A 63 5.19 3.66 2.71
C GLY A 63 3.77 3.95 2.25
N ASP A 64 3.64 4.77 1.25
CA ASP A 64 2.35 5.04 0.60
C ASP A 64 2.09 4.12 -0.60
N SER A 65 1.37 4.60 -1.61
CA SER A 65 1.05 3.81 -2.80
C SER A 65 2.27 3.42 -3.62
N GLU A 66 3.35 4.21 -3.59
CA GLU A 66 4.59 3.88 -4.29
C GLU A 66 5.19 2.56 -3.77
N SER A 67 5.09 2.30 -2.47
CA SER A 67 5.67 1.10 -1.87
C SER A 67 5.08 -0.20 -2.39
N TYR A 68 3.76 -0.27 -2.59
CA TYR A 68 3.12 -1.51 -3.04
C TYR A 68 2.89 -1.58 -4.55
N THR A 69 3.16 -0.50 -5.29
CA THR A 69 3.11 -0.50 -6.76
C THR A 69 4.47 -0.75 -7.40
N SER A 70 5.54 -0.70 -6.62
CA SER A 70 6.92 -0.89 -7.09
C SER A 70 7.54 -2.23 -6.71
N ILE A 71 6.81 -3.11 -6.03
CA ILE A 71 7.34 -4.40 -5.57
C ILE A 71 6.31 -5.52 -5.72
N SER A 72 6.79 -6.69 -6.13
CA SER A 72 6.04 -7.95 -6.21
C SER A 72 6.58 -8.95 -5.19
N PRO A 73 6.06 -8.97 -3.95
CA PRO A 73 6.55 -9.86 -2.90
C PRO A 73 6.57 -11.33 -3.28
N MET A 74 5.61 -11.76 -4.11
CA MET A 74 5.51 -13.16 -4.52
C MET A 74 6.65 -13.60 -5.47
N LYS A 75 7.21 -12.66 -6.26
CA LYS A 75 8.41 -12.98 -7.05
C LYS A 75 9.62 -13.17 -6.15
N ILE A 76 9.79 -12.32 -5.14
CA ILE A 76 10.87 -12.48 -4.16
C ILE A 76 10.73 -13.82 -3.45
N TRP A 77 9.52 -14.19 -3.00
CA TRP A 77 9.25 -15.48 -2.39
C TRP A 77 9.70 -16.65 -3.29
N ASN A 78 9.25 -16.66 -4.53
CA ASN A 78 9.54 -17.75 -5.47
C ASN A 78 11.05 -17.94 -5.69
N GLU A 79 11.77 -16.83 -5.80
CA GLU A 79 13.18 -16.84 -6.16
C GLU A 79 14.12 -17.05 -4.96
N THR A 80 13.71 -16.61 -3.76
CA THR A 80 14.58 -16.60 -2.56
C THR A 80 14.01 -17.33 -1.35
N GLY A 81 12.72 -17.58 -1.32
CA GLY A 81 12.03 -18.06 -0.12
C GLY A 81 11.86 -16.99 0.98
N TYR A 82 12.16 -15.73 0.72
CA TYR A 82 11.97 -14.65 1.69
C TYR A 82 10.51 -14.24 1.80
N THR A 83 10.01 -14.14 3.03
CA THR A 83 8.63 -13.74 3.31
C THR A 83 8.51 -12.22 3.35
N VAL A 84 8.22 -11.63 2.20
CA VAL A 84 8.07 -10.19 2.02
C VAL A 84 6.60 -9.79 2.09
N TYR A 85 6.25 -8.82 2.92
CA TYR A 85 4.88 -8.32 3.06
C TYR A 85 4.79 -6.83 2.73
N ALA A 86 3.97 -6.49 1.72
CA ALA A 86 3.72 -5.10 1.36
C ALA A 86 2.63 -4.49 2.26
N ALA A 87 3.05 -3.66 3.19
CA ALA A 87 2.22 -2.98 4.18
C ALA A 87 1.95 -1.50 3.86
N GLY A 88 2.20 -1.09 2.63
CA GLY A 88 1.92 0.28 2.20
C GLY A 88 0.43 0.61 2.19
N GLN A 89 0.11 1.88 2.37
CA GLN A 89 -1.26 2.40 2.36
C GLN A 89 -1.43 3.51 1.33
N PRO A 90 -2.55 3.54 0.58
CA PRO A 90 -2.80 4.63 -0.37
C PRO A 90 -2.74 6.00 0.32
N GLY A 91 -1.86 6.89 -0.17
CA GLY A 91 -1.73 8.23 0.34
C GLY A 91 -1.30 8.35 1.80
N ALA A 92 -0.58 7.35 2.33
CA ALA A 92 -0.04 7.38 3.69
C ALA A 92 0.95 8.53 3.89
N ASN A 93 0.98 9.07 5.08
CA ASN A 93 2.05 9.90 5.59
C ASN A 93 2.90 9.08 6.57
N LEU A 94 4.04 9.62 6.99
CA LEU A 94 4.94 8.90 7.89
C LEU A 94 4.33 8.55 9.26
N ALA A 95 3.36 9.33 9.75
CA ALA A 95 2.67 8.98 11.00
C ALA A 95 1.80 7.73 10.81
N ASP A 96 1.14 7.59 9.64
CA ASP A 96 0.39 6.39 9.29
C ASP A 96 1.35 5.20 9.19
N THR A 97 2.48 5.35 8.50
CA THR A 97 3.52 4.33 8.37
C THR A 97 4.07 3.88 9.73
N ARG A 98 4.31 4.82 10.66
CA ARG A 98 4.71 4.51 12.03
C ARG A 98 3.66 3.67 12.78
N ASN A 99 2.38 3.94 12.57
CA ASN A 99 1.30 3.17 13.17
C ASN A 99 1.22 1.75 12.57
N VAL A 100 1.45 1.61 11.26
CA VAL A 100 1.57 0.28 10.62
C VAL A 100 2.70 -0.53 11.24
N LEU A 101 3.88 0.07 11.42
CA LEU A 101 5.01 -0.59 12.07
C LEU A 101 4.66 -1.05 13.48
N LYS A 102 4.08 -0.16 14.30
CA LYS A 102 3.65 -0.50 15.66
C LYS A 102 2.72 -1.71 15.68
N THR A 103 1.70 -1.71 14.82
CA THR A 103 0.73 -2.81 14.75
C THR A 103 1.37 -4.10 14.23
N ALA A 104 2.27 -4.01 13.27
CA ALA A 104 2.99 -5.18 12.76
C ALA A 104 3.82 -5.85 13.87
N LEU A 105 4.49 -5.07 14.70
CA LEU A 105 5.34 -5.56 15.79
C LEU A 105 4.54 -6.21 16.95
N GLU A 106 3.22 -6.08 16.98
CA GLU A 106 2.38 -6.82 17.94
C GLU A 106 2.33 -8.33 17.64
N SER A 107 2.52 -8.73 16.39
CA SER A 107 2.42 -10.12 15.95
C SER A 107 3.60 -10.63 15.10
N GLN A 108 4.44 -9.74 14.60
CA GLN A 108 5.54 -10.05 13.69
C GLN A 108 6.89 -9.57 14.25
N LYS A 109 7.96 -10.22 13.83
CA LYS A 109 9.35 -9.86 14.13
C LYS A 109 10.16 -9.76 12.83
N PRO A 110 9.88 -8.75 11.99
CA PRO A 110 10.60 -8.60 10.73
C PRO A 110 12.08 -8.35 11.01
N LYS A 111 12.95 -8.93 10.18
CA LYS A 111 14.39 -8.69 10.20
C LYS A 111 14.77 -7.42 9.44
N VAL A 112 13.98 -7.11 8.40
CA VAL A 112 14.21 -5.96 7.50
C VAL A 112 12.94 -5.15 7.30
N ILE A 113 13.10 -3.83 7.26
CA ILE A 113 12.08 -2.90 6.79
C ILE A 113 12.58 -2.17 5.55
N LEU A 114 11.86 -2.31 4.44
CA LEU A 114 12.01 -1.48 3.25
C LEU A 114 11.02 -0.32 3.37
N LEU A 115 11.52 0.89 3.61
CA LEU A 115 10.71 2.10 3.71
C LEU A 115 10.78 2.89 2.41
N GLU A 116 9.68 2.89 1.67
CA GLU A 116 9.54 3.75 0.50
C GLU A 116 9.41 5.22 0.93
N THR A 117 10.12 6.11 0.24
CA THR A 117 10.47 7.43 0.76
C THR A 117 9.55 8.57 0.35
N HIS A 118 8.60 8.39 -0.57
CA HIS A 118 7.70 9.46 -1.03
C HIS A 118 6.94 10.11 0.13
N SER A 119 6.52 9.32 1.11
CA SER A 119 5.82 9.82 2.31
C SER A 119 6.63 10.82 3.15
N LEU A 120 7.97 10.88 3.01
CA LEU A 120 8.84 11.87 3.66
C LEU A 120 8.59 13.30 3.18
N PHE A 121 8.10 13.45 1.94
CA PHE A 121 7.80 14.76 1.35
C PHE A 121 6.33 15.16 1.43
N ARG A 122 5.46 14.24 1.88
CA ARG A 122 4.04 14.57 2.03
C ARG A 122 3.82 15.58 3.14
N ASN A 123 3.08 16.64 2.81
CA ASN A 123 2.69 17.62 3.80
C ASN A 123 1.84 16.99 4.88
N ARG A 124 2.25 17.13 6.13
CA ARG A 124 1.36 16.94 7.25
C ARG A 124 0.34 18.08 7.23
N LYS A 125 -0.93 17.71 7.21
CA LYS A 125 -2.01 18.66 7.41
C LYS A 125 -1.72 19.53 8.64
N SER A 126 -2.08 20.79 8.61
CA SER A 126 -1.81 21.77 9.68
C SER A 126 -2.25 21.26 11.05
N GLN A 127 -1.72 21.82 12.13
CA GLN A 127 -2.09 21.43 13.50
C GLN A 127 -3.59 21.61 13.76
N ALA A 128 -4.22 22.63 13.15
CA ALA A 128 -5.67 22.85 13.21
C ALA A 128 -6.42 21.69 12.54
N PHE A 129 -5.98 21.27 11.35
CA PHE A 129 -6.57 20.11 10.66
C PHE A 129 -6.37 18.82 11.42
N ARG A 130 -5.25 18.63 12.14
CA ARG A 130 -5.02 17.44 12.99
C ARG A 130 -5.96 17.41 14.20
N LYS A 131 -6.22 18.57 14.82
CA LYS A 131 -7.21 18.66 15.91
C LYS A 131 -8.62 18.35 15.38
N GLN A 132 -8.98 18.91 14.23
CA GLN A 132 -10.26 18.65 13.58
C GLN A 132 -10.40 17.18 13.15
N SER A 133 -9.34 16.57 12.59
CA SER A 133 -9.35 15.14 12.23
C SER A 133 -9.37 14.24 13.47
N ALA A 134 -8.74 14.62 14.57
CA ALA A 134 -8.81 13.88 15.83
C ALA A 134 -10.21 13.93 16.45
N LEU A 135 -10.89 15.06 16.35
CA LEU A 135 -12.29 15.19 16.76
C LEU A 135 -13.20 14.35 15.86
N ALA A 136 -13.01 14.44 14.53
CA ALA A 136 -13.74 13.60 13.57
C ALA A 136 -13.51 12.10 13.84
N GLU A 137 -12.29 11.70 14.16
CA GLU A 137 -11.98 10.31 14.54
C GLU A 137 -12.71 9.88 15.83
N LYS A 138 -12.77 10.75 16.82
CA LYS A 138 -13.55 10.48 18.06
C LYS A 138 -15.04 10.31 17.73
N LEU A 139 -15.60 11.20 16.91
CA LEU A 139 -17.00 11.10 16.46
C LEU A 139 -17.26 9.84 15.65
N TYR A 140 -16.37 9.48 14.74
CA TYR A 140 -16.49 8.25 13.95
C TYR A 140 -16.37 6.99 14.81
N ASN A 141 -15.58 7.01 15.87
CA ASN A 141 -15.48 5.90 16.81
C ASN A 141 -16.71 5.82 17.73
N ALA A 142 -17.26 6.96 18.16
CA ALA A 142 -18.49 7.02 18.93
C ALA A 142 -19.73 6.66 18.09
N PHE A 143 -19.75 7.06 16.83
CA PHE A 143 -20.85 6.82 15.89
C PHE A 143 -20.35 6.15 14.61
N PRO A 144 -20.13 4.84 14.61
CA PRO A 144 -19.59 4.11 13.47
C PRO A 144 -20.41 4.26 12.17
N VAL A 145 -21.71 4.52 12.27
CA VAL A 145 -22.58 4.76 11.10
C VAL A 145 -22.07 5.91 10.22
N LEU A 146 -21.51 6.96 10.83
CA LEU A 146 -20.97 8.10 10.08
C LEU A 146 -19.80 7.69 9.15
N ARG A 147 -19.09 6.64 9.51
CA ARG A 147 -17.96 6.10 8.75
C ARG A 147 -18.36 4.98 7.79
N TYR A 148 -19.27 4.11 8.24
CA TYR A 148 -19.56 2.83 7.58
C TYR A 148 -20.91 2.79 6.87
N HIS A 149 -21.63 3.90 6.78
CA HIS A 149 -22.94 3.94 6.10
C HIS A 149 -22.91 3.39 4.68
N ASN A 150 -21.78 3.49 3.96
CA ASN A 150 -21.60 2.93 2.62
C ASN A 150 -21.09 1.48 2.61
N SER A 151 -20.86 0.89 3.80
CA SER A 151 -20.29 -0.47 3.92
C SER A 151 -21.34 -1.57 3.94
N TRP A 152 -22.61 -1.26 3.68
CA TRP A 152 -23.71 -2.23 3.69
C TRP A 152 -23.47 -3.44 2.78
N LYS A 153 -22.74 -3.27 1.66
CA LYS A 153 -22.33 -4.37 0.78
C LYS A 153 -21.31 -5.32 1.42
N GLN A 154 -20.58 -4.86 2.44
CA GLN A 154 -19.55 -5.63 3.13
C GLN A 154 -20.10 -6.39 4.35
N VAL A 155 -21.33 -6.10 4.77
CA VAL A 155 -22.03 -6.80 5.88
C VAL A 155 -22.38 -8.23 5.45
N PHE A 156 -22.71 -8.43 4.17
CA PHE A 156 -22.84 -9.76 3.62
C PHE A 156 -21.46 -10.42 3.55
N PRO A 157 -21.33 -11.71 3.93
CA PRO A 157 -20.06 -12.40 3.94
C PRO A 157 -19.49 -12.48 2.52
N GLN A 158 -18.90 -11.41 2.05
CA GLN A 158 -17.96 -11.50 0.97
C GLN A 158 -16.83 -12.34 1.55
N LYS A 159 -16.52 -13.45 0.90
CA LYS A 159 -15.30 -14.21 1.17
C LYS A 159 -14.19 -13.18 1.25
N MET A 160 -13.80 -12.79 2.46
CA MET A 160 -12.61 -12.00 2.68
C MET A 160 -11.48 -12.93 2.28
N HIS A 161 -11.18 -12.90 1.00
CA HIS A 161 -9.95 -13.44 0.54
C HIS A 161 -8.90 -12.58 1.23
N ALA A 162 -8.26 -13.13 2.26
CA ALA A 162 -6.94 -12.71 2.68
C ALA A 162 -6.03 -12.98 1.47
N THR A 163 -6.21 -12.18 0.46
CA THR A 163 -5.47 -12.31 -0.76
C THR A 163 -4.48 -11.21 -0.71
N TYR A 164 -3.24 -11.58 -0.72
CA TYR A 164 -2.19 -10.86 -1.41
C TYR A 164 -2.58 -10.48 -2.86
N LYS A 165 -3.86 -10.59 -3.24
CA LYS A 165 -4.50 -10.07 -4.44
C LYS A 165 -4.34 -8.56 -4.59
N GLY A 166 -3.76 -7.91 -3.61
CA GLY A 166 -3.80 -6.48 -3.60
C GLY A 166 -2.46 -5.81 -3.71
N PHE A 167 -1.44 -6.47 -4.12
CA PHE A 167 -0.20 -5.76 -4.39
C PHE A 167 -0.35 -4.80 -5.56
N GLY A 168 -1.26 -3.86 -5.53
CA GLY A 168 -1.40 -2.70 -6.39
C GLY A 168 -0.98 -2.87 -7.86
N ILE A 169 -0.61 -4.09 -8.23
CA ILE A 169 -0.08 -4.49 -9.51
C ILE A 169 -1.19 -4.42 -10.54
N SER A 170 -1.08 -3.46 -11.42
CA SER A 170 -2.06 -3.15 -12.46
C SER A 170 -1.52 -3.52 -13.82
N SER A 171 -2.37 -4.02 -14.72
CA SER A 171 -2.07 -4.15 -16.14
C SER A 171 -2.38 -2.89 -16.95
N LYS A 172 -2.86 -1.82 -16.32
CA LYS A 172 -3.12 -0.57 -17.03
C LYS A 172 -1.80 0.02 -17.50
N VAL A 173 -1.81 0.48 -18.75
CA VAL A 173 -0.71 1.25 -19.35
C VAL A 173 -1.21 2.66 -19.57
N ARG A 174 -0.54 3.63 -18.98
CA ARG A 174 -0.75 5.07 -19.23
C ARG A 174 0.63 5.72 -19.27
N PRO A 175 1.15 5.99 -20.48
CA PRO A 175 2.49 6.48 -20.68
C PRO A 175 2.79 7.77 -19.93
N TYR A 176 4.00 7.90 -19.43
CA TYR A 176 4.58 9.17 -19.10
C TYR A 176 5.06 9.85 -20.38
N THR A 177 4.65 11.09 -20.59
CA THR A 177 4.94 11.87 -21.81
C THR A 177 5.84 13.07 -21.54
N GLY A 178 6.44 13.13 -20.35
CA GLY A 178 7.40 14.17 -20.01
C GLY A 178 8.82 13.85 -20.47
N PRO A 179 9.80 14.68 -20.07
CA PRO A 179 11.21 14.46 -20.40
C PRO A 179 11.68 13.07 -19.95
N ALA A 180 12.41 12.36 -20.79
CA ALA A 180 12.99 11.04 -20.45
C ALA A 180 13.92 11.17 -19.24
N ASP A 181 14.73 12.20 -19.21
CA ASP A 181 15.62 12.55 -18.09
C ASP A 181 14.95 13.53 -17.11
N TYR A 182 13.96 13.05 -16.36
CA TYR A 182 13.29 13.86 -15.35
C TYR A 182 14.16 14.11 -14.11
N MET A 183 15.25 13.38 -13.94
CA MET A 183 16.22 13.55 -12.85
C MET A 183 17.18 14.70 -13.10
N ASN A 184 17.49 14.98 -14.37
CA ASN A 184 18.35 16.08 -14.80
C ASN A 184 17.62 16.91 -15.88
N PRO A 185 16.51 17.57 -15.54
CA PRO A 185 15.77 18.34 -16.54
C PRO A 185 16.64 19.47 -17.07
N PRO A 186 16.45 19.87 -18.34
CA PRO A 186 17.16 21.00 -18.91
C PRO A 186 16.92 22.27 -18.10
N GLU A 187 17.89 23.19 -18.15
CA GLU A 187 17.82 24.46 -17.43
C GLU A 187 16.51 25.20 -17.74
N GLY A 188 15.82 25.67 -16.69
CA GLY A 188 14.53 26.35 -16.84
C GLY A 188 13.31 25.43 -17.01
N ALA A 189 13.50 24.11 -17.12
CA ALA A 189 12.36 23.20 -17.11
C ALA A 189 11.71 23.14 -15.72
N PRO A 190 10.36 23.14 -15.63
CA PRO A 190 9.69 22.95 -14.36
C PRO A 190 9.99 21.55 -13.82
N THR A 191 10.71 21.48 -12.69
CA THR A 191 11.06 20.22 -12.01
C THR A 191 9.86 19.49 -11.41
N VAL A 192 8.65 20.03 -11.61
CA VAL A 192 7.39 19.48 -11.09
C VAL A 192 6.25 19.88 -12.01
N ASN A 193 5.26 19.00 -12.13
CA ASN A 193 4.05 19.29 -12.90
C ASN A 193 3.36 20.55 -12.36
N PRO A 194 3.25 21.66 -13.14
CA PRO A 194 2.64 22.92 -12.68
C PRO A 194 1.17 22.80 -12.28
N LYS A 195 0.52 21.67 -12.62
CA LYS A 195 -0.88 21.38 -12.26
C LYS A 195 -1.05 20.79 -10.87
N ASP A 196 0.01 20.35 -10.20
CA ASP A 196 -0.07 19.92 -8.80
C ASP A 196 -0.10 21.17 -7.92
N LYS A 197 -1.31 21.53 -7.50
CA LYS A 197 -1.58 22.69 -6.64
C LYS A 197 -0.92 22.59 -5.26
N ASP A 198 -0.47 21.44 -4.87
CA ASP A 198 0.38 21.25 -3.70
C ASP A 198 1.82 21.57 -4.11
N LYS A 199 2.33 22.71 -3.64
CA LYS A 199 3.74 23.08 -3.82
C LYS A 199 4.58 21.89 -3.44
N VAL A 200 5.22 21.25 -4.42
CA VAL A 200 6.06 20.09 -4.21
C VAL A 200 7.18 20.49 -3.29
N GLN A 201 7.11 20.02 -2.06
CA GLN A 201 8.14 20.27 -1.08
C GLN A 201 9.30 19.34 -1.36
N ASN A 202 10.41 19.90 -1.85
CA ASN A 202 11.69 19.17 -1.94
C ASN A 202 12.41 19.10 -0.59
N ILE A 203 11.76 19.55 0.48
CA ILE A 203 12.32 19.61 1.83
C ILE A 203 11.55 18.67 2.75
N ILE A 204 12.27 17.79 3.43
CA ILE A 204 11.69 16.95 4.47
C ILE A 204 11.37 17.82 5.69
N SER A 205 10.08 17.99 5.99
CA SER A 205 9.61 18.81 7.10
C SER A 205 10.12 18.33 8.46
N ARG A 206 10.24 19.23 9.44
CA ARG A 206 10.61 18.86 10.83
C ARG A 206 9.68 17.79 11.41
N ALA A 207 8.40 17.80 11.04
CA ALA A 207 7.43 16.82 11.49
C ALA A 207 7.71 15.44 10.89
N ASN A 208 8.02 15.37 9.58
CA ASN A 208 8.38 14.12 8.92
C ASN A 208 9.72 13.59 9.41
N ARG A 209 10.70 14.44 9.70
CA ARG A 209 11.96 14.02 10.33
C ARG A 209 11.73 13.35 11.69
N ARG A 210 10.85 13.93 12.55
CA ARG A 210 10.51 13.33 13.85
C ARG A 210 9.83 11.96 13.72
N ASP A 211 8.95 11.80 12.72
CA ASP A 211 8.30 10.50 12.50
C ASP A 211 9.28 9.48 11.92
N PHE A 212 10.15 9.90 11.01
CA PHE A 212 11.25 9.07 10.51
C PHE A 212 12.17 8.63 11.64
N ASP A 213 12.62 9.55 12.49
CA ASP A 213 13.47 9.23 13.66
C ASP A 213 12.77 8.27 14.63
N ALA A 214 11.44 8.39 14.79
CA ALA A 214 10.69 7.45 15.61
C ALA A 214 10.63 6.04 14.99
N ILE A 215 10.47 5.93 13.66
CA ILE A 215 10.55 4.65 12.93
C ILE A 215 11.95 4.07 13.09
N ARG A 216 13.00 4.84 12.81
CA ARG A 216 14.40 4.42 12.92
C ARG A 216 14.72 3.89 14.32
N LYS A 217 14.42 4.64 15.37
CA LYS A 217 14.63 4.23 16.76
C LYS A 217 13.82 2.97 17.12
N THR A 218 12.64 2.80 16.55
CA THR A 218 11.86 1.57 16.75
C THR A 218 12.58 0.39 16.10
N CYS A 219 13.10 0.55 14.89
CA CYS A 219 13.89 -0.49 14.22
C CYS A 219 15.14 -0.84 15.02
N GLU A 220 15.90 0.15 15.46
CA GLU A 220 17.09 -0.05 16.32
C GLU A 220 16.76 -0.83 17.60
N LYS A 221 15.70 -0.42 18.31
CA LYS A 221 15.24 -1.09 19.54
C LYS A 221 14.90 -2.56 19.33
N HIS A 222 14.38 -2.91 18.15
CA HIS A 222 13.97 -4.28 17.84
C HIS A 222 15.00 -5.08 17.03
N GLY A 223 16.19 -4.52 16.78
CA GLY A 223 17.24 -5.16 15.98
C GLY A 223 16.85 -5.33 14.50
N ILE A 224 16.03 -4.43 13.97
CA ILE A 224 15.52 -4.48 12.60
C ILE A 224 16.40 -3.61 11.70
N GLN A 225 16.87 -4.15 10.59
CA GLN A 225 17.57 -3.38 9.57
C GLN A 225 16.57 -2.49 8.81
N LEU A 226 16.72 -1.17 8.93
CA LEU A 226 15.93 -0.20 8.16
C LEU A 226 16.67 0.16 6.88
N ILE A 227 16.01 0.04 5.74
CA ILE A 227 16.51 0.42 4.42
C ILE A 227 15.51 1.37 3.78
N LEU A 228 15.98 2.53 3.32
CA LEU A 228 15.19 3.45 2.51
C LEU A 228 15.28 3.08 1.04
N TYR A 229 14.19 3.22 0.29
CA TYR A 229 14.25 3.15 -1.15
C TYR A 229 13.26 4.14 -1.80
N SER A 230 13.58 4.65 -2.98
CA SER A 230 12.69 5.48 -3.79
C SER A 230 12.27 4.72 -5.03
N ALA A 231 10.98 4.48 -5.19
CA ALA A 231 10.44 3.88 -6.42
C ALA A 231 10.61 4.82 -7.61
N PRO A 232 10.86 4.32 -8.83
CA PRO A 232 10.94 5.15 -10.02
C PRO A 232 9.60 5.86 -10.27
N SER A 233 9.60 7.20 -10.23
CA SER A 233 8.41 8.00 -10.48
C SER A 233 8.75 9.44 -10.87
N PRO A 234 8.63 9.81 -12.16
CA PRO A 234 8.91 11.16 -12.64
C PRO A 234 7.93 12.22 -12.13
N LYS A 235 6.84 11.80 -11.48
CA LYS A 235 5.91 12.74 -10.82
C LYS A 235 6.22 12.97 -9.36
N ASN A 236 6.78 11.98 -8.69
CA ASN A 236 6.96 12.01 -7.24
C ASN A 236 8.41 12.29 -6.83
N TYR A 237 9.34 12.14 -7.76
CA TYR A 237 10.76 12.38 -7.51
C TYR A 237 11.37 13.37 -8.50
N ASN A 238 12.43 14.01 -8.06
CA ASN A 238 13.33 14.87 -8.82
C ASN A 238 14.70 14.86 -8.12
N ILE A 239 15.70 15.45 -8.74
CA ILE A 239 17.08 15.49 -8.22
C ILE A 239 17.17 16.05 -6.80
N GLN A 240 16.41 17.13 -6.48
CA GLN A 240 16.46 17.76 -5.16
C GLN A 240 15.91 16.84 -4.06
N ARG A 241 14.85 16.07 -4.35
CA ARG A 241 14.30 15.07 -3.40
C ARG A 241 15.27 13.92 -3.18
N CYS A 242 15.84 13.38 -4.26
CA CYS A 242 16.82 12.29 -4.17
C CYS A 242 18.07 12.74 -3.40
N ASP A 243 18.58 13.95 -3.62
CA ASP A 243 19.69 14.52 -2.86
C ASP A 243 19.35 14.75 -1.39
N ALA A 244 18.12 15.22 -1.10
CA ALA A 244 17.67 15.37 0.29
C ALA A 244 17.58 14.03 1.03
N LEU A 245 17.17 12.97 0.33
CA LEU A 245 17.13 11.61 0.87
C LEU A 245 18.53 11.06 1.07
N ALA A 246 19.45 11.22 0.12
CA ALA A 246 20.85 10.80 0.26
C ALA A 246 21.53 11.49 1.44
N LYS A 247 21.28 12.81 1.62
CA LYS A 247 21.77 13.55 2.79
C LYS A 247 21.17 13.04 4.11
N LEU A 248 19.87 12.72 4.13
CA LEU A 248 19.20 12.14 5.30
C LEU A 248 19.80 10.78 5.63
N ALA A 249 19.92 9.89 4.66
CA ALA A 249 20.45 8.56 4.77
C ALA A 249 21.89 8.57 5.34
N LYS A 250 22.76 9.39 4.75
CA LYS A 250 24.15 9.60 5.24
C LYS A 250 24.16 10.10 6.69
N LYS A 251 23.34 11.10 7.01
CA LYS A 251 23.27 11.69 8.37
C LYS A 251 22.81 10.70 9.42
N THR A 252 21.94 9.77 9.07
CA THR A 252 21.32 8.82 10.00
C THR A 252 21.92 7.42 9.94
N ASN A 253 22.94 7.24 9.09
CA ASN A 253 23.56 5.94 8.82
C ASN A 253 22.55 4.85 8.44
N VAL A 254 21.54 5.22 7.64
CA VAL A 254 20.51 4.31 7.11
C VAL A 254 20.78 4.06 5.63
N PRO A 255 20.88 2.82 5.16
CA PRO A 255 21.06 2.52 3.74
C PRO A 255 19.94 3.12 2.90
N TYR A 256 20.28 3.63 1.71
CA TYR A 256 19.34 4.21 0.77
C TYR A 256 19.56 3.70 -0.66
N VAL A 257 18.52 3.16 -1.25
CA VAL A 257 18.47 2.66 -2.62
C VAL A 257 17.65 3.62 -3.47
N ASP A 258 18.31 4.42 -4.30
CA ASP A 258 17.67 5.38 -5.20
C ASP A 258 17.42 4.74 -6.57
N LEU A 259 16.23 4.21 -6.79
CA LEU A 259 15.87 3.57 -8.06
C LEU A 259 15.56 4.60 -9.17
N ASN A 260 15.35 5.88 -8.82
CA ASN A 260 15.18 6.94 -9.82
C ASN A 260 16.50 7.25 -10.58
N ARG A 261 17.64 7.02 -9.92
CA ARG A 261 18.97 7.14 -10.55
C ARG A 261 19.41 5.87 -11.31
N ARG A 262 18.53 4.85 -11.35
CA ARG A 262 18.81 3.54 -11.95
C ARG A 262 17.80 3.13 -13.01
N VAL A 263 17.07 4.12 -13.54
CA VAL A 263 15.99 3.89 -14.51
C VAL A 263 16.52 3.15 -15.76
N GLU A 264 17.72 3.50 -16.24
CA GLU A 264 18.37 2.83 -17.36
C GLU A 264 18.80 1.41 -17.01
N GLU A 265 19.47 1.21 -15.85
CA GLU A 265 19.88 -0.11 -15.35
C GLU A 265 18.67 -1.03 -15.17
N LEU A 266 17.57 -0.49 -14.65
CA LEU A 266 16.31 -1.20 -14.49
C LEU A 266 15.55 -1.41 -15.80
N GLN A 267 15.99 -0.78 -16.88
CA GLN A 267 15.30 -0.79 -18.18
C GLN A 267 13.82 -0.34 -18.06
N ILE A 268 13.55 0.66 -17.24
CA ILE A 268 12.19 1.22 -17.11
C ILE A 268 11.82 1.94 -18.40
N ASP A 269 10.77 1.43 -19.05
CA ASP A 269 10.17 2.07 -20.22
C ASP A 269 8.92 2.86 -19.80
N TRP A 270 9.01 4.16 -19.85
CA TRP A 270 7.90 5.05 -19.45
C TRP A 270 6.68 4.94 -20.38
N ALA A 271 6.81 4.32 -21.53
CA ALA A 271 5.68 4.06 -22.42
C ALA A 271 4.83 2.89 -21.94
N THR A 272 5.45 1.88 -21.31
CA THR A 272 4.78 0.60 -20.97
C THR A 272 4.74 0.29 -19.48
N ASP A 273 5.65 0.83 -18.65
CA ASP A 273 5.86 0.43 -17.25
C ASP A 273 5.08 1.25 -16.22
N THR A 274 4.32 2.25 -16.67
CA THR A 274 3.55 3.12 -15.79
C THR A 274 2.03 2.99 -16.03
N ARG A 275 1.24 3.04 -14.96
CA ARG A 275 -0.22 2.91 -15.03
C ARG A 275 -0.97 4.24 -15.03
N ASP A 276 -0.33 5.35 -14.66
CA ASP A 276 -0.95 6.66 -14.46
C ASP A 276 -0.03 7.83 -14.78
N ARG A 277 0.65 7.72 -15.92
CA ARG A 277 1.49 8.78 -16.48
C ARG A 277 2.69 9.12 -15.59
N GLY A 278 3.38 8.09 -15.08
CA GLY A 278 4.59 8.23 -14.28
C GLY A 278 4.36 8.50 -12.79
N ASP A 279 3.12 8.43 -12.30
CA ASP A 279 2.83 8.50 -10.87
C ASP A 279 3.16 7.16 -10.18
N HIS A 280 2.70 6.04 -10.73
CA HIS A 280 2.99 4.71 -10.19
C HIS A 280 3.40 3.73 -11.30
N LEU A 281 4.20 2.76 -10.95
CA LEU A 281 4.49 1.63 -11.81
C LEU A 281 3.27 0.71 -11.97
N ASN A 282 3.18 0.05 -13.12
CA ASN A 282 2.29 -1.08 -13.33
C ASN A 282 3.05 -2.39 -13.05
N ILE A 283 2.47 -3.55 -13.44
CA ILE A 283 3.11 -4.85 -13.16
C ILE A 283 4.45 -5.01 -13.86
N SER A 284 4.61 -4.50 -15.09
CA SER A 284 5.87 -4.59 -15.83
C SER A 284 6.98 -3.84 -15.11
N GLY A 285 6.74 -2.57 -14.77
CA GLY A 285 7.70 -1.78 -14.00
C GLY A 285 7.97 -2.36 -12.60
N ALA A 286 6.93 -2.88 -11.93
CA ALA A 286 7.09 -3.51 -10.61
C ALA A 286 7.97 -4.77 -10.66
N ILE A 287 7.89 -5.57 -11.72
CA ILE A 287 8.75 -6.75 -11.89
C ILE A 287 10.22 -6.33 -11.98
N LYS A 288 10.53 -5.30 -12.75
CA LYS A 288 11.90 -4.78 -12.96
C LYS A 288 12.50 -4.27 -11.64
N THR A 289 11.76 -3.43 -10.92
CA THR A 289 12.19 -2.92 -9.61
C THR A 289 12.29 -4.02 -8.55
N THR A 290 11.41 -5.03 -8.61
CA THR A 290 11.46 -6.19 -7.71
C THR A 290 12.74 -6.97 -7.87
N GLY A 291 13.20 -7.20 -9.12
CA GLY A 291 14.47 -7.89 -9.39
C GLY A 291 15.63 -7.21 -8.67
N TYR A 292 15.75 -5.90 -8.83
CA TYR A 292 16.80 -5.14 -8.15
C TYR A 292 16.72 -5.20 -6.63
N LEU A 293 15.52 -4.98 -6.07
CA LEU A 293 15.33 -5.01 -4.61
C LEU A 293 15.56 -6.42 -4.03
N ARG A 294 15.21 -7.47 -4.75
CA ARG A 294 15.53 -8.87 -4.40
C ARG A 294 17.04 -9.07 -4.29
N ASP A 295 17.78 -8.67 -5.34
CA ASP A 295 19.24 -8.83 -5.36
C ASP A 295 19.91 -8.02 -4.26
N TYR A 296 19.41 -6.81 -3.99
CA TYR A 296 19.86 -6.00 -2.88
C TYR A 296 19.63 -6.71 -1.53
N LEU A 297 18.46 -7.31 -1.32
CA LEU A 297 18.14 -8.06 -0.09
C LEU A 297 19.07 -9.28 0.06
N VAL A 298 19.31 -10.02 -1.01
CA VAL A 298 20.20 -11.19 -1.00
C VAL A 298 21.64 -10.79 -0.64
N GLN A 299 22.13 -9.68 -1.18
CA GLN A 299 23.51 -9.23 -0.97
C GLN A 299 23.75 -8.55 0.38
N ASN A 300 22.72 -7.87 0.94
CA ASN A 300 22.92 -6.95 2.06
C ASN A 300 22.15 -7.32 3.34
N CYS A 301 21.31 -8.37 3.28
CA CYS A 301 20.47 -8.75 4.41
C CYS A 301 20.65 -10.24 4.75
N ASN A 302 20.76 -10.52 6.05
CA ASN A 302 20.83 -11.92 6.52
C ASN A 302 19.42 -12.48 6.70
N LEU A 303 18.81 -12.92 5.58
CA LEU A 303 17.47 -13.51 5.54
C LEU A 303 17.56 -15.01 5.29
N GLU A 304 16.59 -15.75 5.82
CA GLU A 304 16.50 -17.20 5.66
C GLU A 304 15.52 -17.57 4.56
N ASP A 305 15.85 -18.62 3.80
CA ASP A 305 14.89 -19.29 2.94
C ASP A 305 13.85 -20.03 3.79
N ARG A 306 12.62 -19.52 3.79
CA ARG A 306 11.52 -20.07 4.59
C ARG A 306 10.77 -21.21 3.91
N ARG A 307 11.21 -21.65 2.72
CA ARG A 307 10.58 -22.78 2.00
C ARG A 307 10.77 -24.11 2.73
N ASN A 308 11.74 -24.19 3.63
CA ASN A 308 11.96 -25.34 4.50
C ASN A 308 10.93 -25.45 5.65
N ASP A 309 10.17 -24.40 5.95
CA ASP A 309 9.06 -24.43 6.90
C ASP A 309 7.78 -24.89 6.18
N PRO A 310 7.24 -26.10 6.45
CA PRO A 310 6.11 -26.65 5.70
C PRO A 310 4.85 -25.78 5.78
N LEU A 311 4.60 -25.12 6.92
CA LEU A 311 3.41 -24.28 7.11
C LEU A 311 3.51 -22.97 6.32
N ILE A 312 4.67 -22.36 6.36
CA ILE A 312 4.94 -21.12 5.58
C ILE A 312 4.93 -21.47 4.09
N SER A 313 5.68 -22.51 3.70
CA SER A 313 5.83 -22.93 2.32
C SER A 313 4.49 -23.30 1.68
N ALA A 314 3.65 -24.11 2.32
CA ALA A 314 2.34 -24.48 1.80
C ALA A 314 1.44 -23.26 1.56
N LYS A 315 1.45 -22.30 2.49
CA LYS A 315 0.67 -21.06 2.35
C LYS A 315 1.20 -20.17 1.23
N TRP A 316 2.50 -19.87 1.23
CA TRP A 316 3.11 -18.94 0.30
C TRP A 316 3.15 -19.48 -1.12
N ASN A 317 3.41 -20.78 -1.32
CA ASN A 317 3.35 -21.43 -2.63
C ASN A 317 1.95 -21.39 -3.24
N ARG A 318 0.90 -21.63 -2.42
CA ARG A 318 -0.48 -21.48 -2.89
C ARG A 318 -0.80 -20.05 -3.32
N ILE A 319 -0.31 -19.06 -2.59
CA ILE A 319 -0.51 -17.63 -2.94
C ILE A 319 0.29 -17.29 -4.19
N TYR A 320 1.53 -17.81 -4.32
CA TYR A 320 2.35 -17.62 -5.50
C TYR A 320 1.70 -18.19 -6.76
N GLY A 321 1.15 -19.39 -6.72
CA GLY A 321 0.45 -19.96 -7.87
C GLY A 321 -0.70 -19.09 -8.37
N ASN A 322 -1.49 -18.50 -7.47
CA ASN A 322 -2.53 -17.54 -7.84
C ASN A 322 -1.95 -16.22 -8.38
N TYR A 323 -0.84 -15.77 -7.83
CA TYR A 323 -0.15 -14.58 -8.30
C TYR A 323 0.42 -14.79 -9.70
N GLU A 324 1.08 -15.91 -9.97
CA GLU A 324 1.68 -16.23 -11.26
C GLU A 324 0.65 -16.24 -12.40
N ILE A 325 -0.51 -16.85 -12.17
CA ILE A 325 -1.63 -16.83 -13.13
C ILE A 325 -2.07 -15.38 -13.41
N ALA A 326 -2.22 -14.58 -12.35
CA ALA A 326 -2.63 -13.19 -12.48
C ALA A 326 -1.54 -12.32 -13.15
N GLU A 327 -0.27 -12.58 -12.88
CA GLU A 327 0.86 -11.91 -13.52
C GLU A 327 0.88 -12.20 -15.02
N LYS A 328 0.85 -13.47 -15.42
CA LYS A 328 0.82 -13.89 -16.83
C LYS A 328 -0.34 -13.23 -17.59
N LYS A 329 -1.55 -13.24 -17.01
CA LYS A 329 -2.72 -12.58 -17.63
C LYS A 329 -2.55 -11.07 -17.77
N LYS A 330 -1.95 -10.42 -16.79
CA LYS A 330 -1.72 -8.96 -16.81
C LYS A 330 -0.61 -8.57 -17.79
N MET A 331 0.47 -9.35 -17.86
CA MET A 331 1.55 -9.12 -18.80
C MET A 331 1.08 -9.28 -20.24
N LYS A 332 0.28 -10.30 -20.57
CA LYS A 332 -0.35 -10.44 -21.89
C LYS A 332 -1.12 -9.18 -22.30
N LYS A 333 -1.88 -8.58 -21.37
CA LYS A 333 -2.61 -7.33 -21.64
C LYS A 333 -1.69 -6.14 -21.94
N ILE A 334 -0.52 -6.07 -21.31
CA ILE A 334 0.47 -5.01 -21.59
C ILE A 334 1.10 -5.22 -22.96
N ASN A 335 1.42 -6.46 -23.31
CA ASN A 335 2.09 -6.81 -24.57
C ASN A 335 1.16 -6.82 -25.78
N GLY A 336 -0.14 -6.56 -25.61
CA GLY A 336 -1.12 -6.59 -26.71
C GLY A 336 -1.52 -7.99 -27.17
N ASP A 337 -1.14 -9.04 -26.43
CA ASP A 337 -1.43 -10.45 -26.76
C ASP A 337 -2.87 -10.85 -26.36
N ASP A 338 -3.86 -10.02 -26.73
CA ASP A 338 -5.28 -10.29 -26.44
C ASP A 338 -5.93 -11.32 -27.39
N THR A 339 -5.14 -11.97 -28.27
CA THR A 339 -5.63 -12.97 -29.25
C THR A 339 -6.25 -14.22 -28.60
N MET A 340 -5.93 -14.53 -27.35
CA MET A 340 -6.55 -15.67 -26.63
C MET A 340 -7.95 -15.37 -26.07
N ASN A 341 -8.27 -14.10 -25.75
CA ASN A 341 -9.64 -13.77 -25.28
C ASN A 341 -10.68 -13.86 -26.41
N SER A 342 -10.30 -13.63 -27.65
CA SER A 342 -11.19 -13.81 -28.81
C SER A 342 -11.46 -15.28 -29.11
N LEU A 343 -10.47 -16.16 -28.89
CA LEU A 343 -10.63 -17.61 -29.12
C LEU A 343 -11.44 -18.28 -27.98
N GLU A 344 -11.20 -17.92 -26.72
CA GLU A 344 -11.99 -18.40 -25.58
C GLU A 344 -13.43 -17.91 -25.62
N ASN A 345 -13.66 -16.66 -26.05
CA ASN A 345 -15.03 -16.13 -26.25
C ASN A 345 -15.71 -16.78 -27.46
N LEU A 346 -14.99 -17.03 -28.55
CA LEU A 346 -15.53 -17.77 -29.72
C LEU A 346 -15.85 -19.23 -29.40
N LEU A 347 -15.04 -19.89 -28.55
CA LEU A 347 -15.29 -21.26 -28.10
C LEU A 347 -16.46 -21.32 -27.07
N ALA A 348 -16.61 -20.29 -26.22
CA ALA A 348 -17.73 -20.16 -25.30
C ALA A 348 -19.07 -19.87 -26.04
N GLU A 349 -19.04 -19.04 -27.09
CA GLU A 349 -20.20 -18.75 -27.93
C GLU A 349 -20.52 -19.90 -28.89
N GLY A 350 -19.54 -20.69 -29.33
CA GLY A 350 -19.73 -21.88 -30.17
C GLY A 350 -20.30 -23.09 -29.43
N GLY A 351 -20.14 -23.14 -28.10
CA GLY A 351 -20.68 -24.22 -27.26
C GLY A 351 -22.18 -24.11 -26.93
N THR A 352 -22.78 -22.93 -27.08
CA THR A 352 -24.17 -22.67 -26.70
C THR A 352 -25.17 -22.76 -27.87
N LYS A 353 -24.72 -23.06 -29.08
CA LYS A 353 -25.61 -23.17 -30.28
C LYS A 353 -25.90 -24.58 -30.78
N LYS A 354 -25.58 -25.64 -30.02
CA LYS A 354 -25.84 -27.02 -30.41
C LYS A 354 -26.83 -27.81 -29.54
N GLU A 355 -27.57 -27.20 -28.66
CA GLU A 355 -28.58 -27.89 -27.85
C GLU A 355 -30.01 -27.28 -27.98
N VAL A 356 -30.44 -26.89 -29.16
CA VAL A 356 -31.89 -26.70 -29.45
C VAL A 356 -32.12 -27.08 -30.90
N GLN A 357 -32.15 -28.37 -31.20
CA GLN A 357 -32.89 -29.02 -32.30
C GLN A 357 -32.61 -30.54 -32.27
N GLU A 358 -33.38 -31.21 -31.45
CA GLU A 358 -33.98 -32.55 -31.74
C GLU A 358 -35.11 -32.80 -30.72
#